data_2c2f9bb5469441da8a7ff67ffea80d45
#
_entry.id   2c2f9bb5469441da8a7ff67ffea80d45
#
_cell.length_a   1.000
_cell.length_b   1.000
_cell.length_c   1.000
_cell.angle_alpha   90.00
_cell.angle_beta   90.00
_cell.angle_gamma   90.00
#
_symmetry.space_group_name_H-M   'P 1'
#
loop_
_entity.id
_entity.type
_entity.pdbx_description
1 polymer ?
#
loop_
_entity_poly.entity_id
_entity_poly.type
_entity_poly.pdbx_seq_one_letter_code
_entity_poly.pdbx_strand_id
1 'polypeptide(L)'
;FEYDKIINIKKFKSKKLFNFHFSLLPKYRGCHTNYLQILRGEKYSGVTLHKIDSGIDTGDIVDQHRFKIKINDTALNNYERLMKCSVDLFKKNLNRILINKYTTKKQKLSEGSYFNRKSVIYNNKLSINLKKASLNTHNKIRSLIFPGYQYPFVNGSKIVKSVYKNKKIYLTESSEYKSK
;
A
#
# COMPACT_ATOMS: atom_id res chain seq x y z
N PHE A 1 12.75 -4.98 3.12
CA PHE A 1 11.59 -4.08 3.04
C PHE A 1 11.82 -3.07 1.92
N GLU A 2 10.82 -2.84 1.04
CA GLU A 2 10.82 -1.75 0.04
C GLU A 2 12.08 -1.71 -0.85
N TYR A 3 12.66 -2.88 -1.17
CA TYR A 3 13.79 -2.95 -2.09
C TYR A 3 13.31 -2.68 -3.51
N ASP A 4 13.92 -1.72 -4.20
CA ASP A 4 13.42 -1.17 -5.47
C ASP A 4 13.88 -1.90 -6.73
N LYS A 5 14.79 -2.88 -6.58
CA LYS A 5 15.36 -3.65 -7.69
C LYS A 5 14.84 -5.08 -7.69
N ILE A 6 14.68 -5.65 -8.89
CA ILE A 6 14.34 -7.07 -9.04
C ILE A 6 15.55 -7.91 -8.59
N ILE A 7 15.30 -8.81 -7.64
CA ILE A 7 16.33 -9.70 -7.09
C ILE A 7 16.56 -10.86 -8.06
N ASN A 8 17.78 -10.97 -8.57
CA ASN A 8 18.19 -12.16 -9.29
C ASN A 8 18.59 -13.26 -8.31
N ILE A 9 17.68 -14.20 -8.05
CA ILE A 9 17.88 -15.30 -7.08
C ILE A 9 19.10 -16.18 -7.38
N LYS A 10 19.53 -16.27 -8.65
CA LYS A 10 20.71 -17.05 -9.05
C LYS A 10 22.03 -16.49 -8.51
N LYS A 11 22.06 -15.21 -8.11
CA LYS A 11 23.25 -14.56 -7.52
C LYS A 11 23.43 -14.87 -6.03
N PHE A 12 22.46 -15.54 -5.39
CA PHE A 12 22.53 -15.85 -3.97
C PHE A 12 22.81 -17.33 -3.74
N LYS A 13 23.76 -17.61 -2.86
CA LYS A 13 24.03 -19.00 -2.41
C LYS A 13 22.87 -19.54 -1.57
N SER A 14 22.20 -18.68 -0.81
CA SER A 14 21.06 -19.06 0.02
C SER A 14 19.79 -19.21 -0.82
N LYS A 15 19.06 -20.30 -0.60
CA LYS A 15 17.68 -20.47 -1.09
C LYS A 15 16.63 -19.90 -0.12
N LYS A 16 17.05 -19.36 1.02
CA LYS A 16 16.18 -18.75 2.05
C LYS A 16 16.08 -17.25 1.84
N LEU A 17 15.46 -16.86 0.76
CA LEU A 17 15.21 -15.45 0.45
C LEU A 17 13.73 -15.16 0.70
N PHE A 18 13.46 -14.13 1.49
CA PHE A 18 12.11 -13.71 1.86
C PHE A 18 11.92 -12.22 1.62
N ASN A 19 10.67 -11.85 1.35
CA ASN A 19 10.26 -10.45 1.24
C ASN A 19 9.01 -10.20 2.10
N PHE A 20 8.90 -8.97 2.62
CA PHE A 20 7.69 -8.43 3.22
C PHE A 20 7.02 -7.51 2.22
N HIS A 21 5.96 -7.99 1.62
CA HIS A 21 5.21 -7.25 0.61
C HIS A 21 4.00 -6.55 1.23
N PHE A 22 3.77 -5.29 0.88
CA PHE A 22 2.75 -4.43 1.47
C PHE A 22 1.38 -4.64 0.85
N SER A 23 0.94 -5.88 0.81
CA SER A 23 -0.42 -6.27 0.46
C SER A 23 -0.76 -7.66 1.01
N LEU A 24 -2.02 -8.03 0.90
CA LEU A 24 -2.49 -9.39 1.10
C LEU A 24 -2.37 -10.15 -0.23
N LEU A 25 -1.18 -10.73 -0.50
CA LEU A 25 -0.97 -11.55 -1.67
C LEU A 25 -2.00 -12.69 -1.79
N PRO A 26 -2.43 -13.01 -3.01
CA PRO A 26 -1.89 -12.66 -4.33
C PRO A 26 -2.37 -11.31 -4.90
N LYS A 27 -3.19 -10.55 -4.18
CA LYS A 27 -3.64 -9.22 -4.63
C LYS A 27 -2.54 -8.18 -4.48
N TYR A 28 -2.51 -7.21 -5.41
CA TYR A 28 -1.59 -6.07 -5.36
C TYR A 28 -0.10 -6.48 -5.37
N ARG A 29 0.30 -7.43 -6.23
CA ARG A 29 1.72 -7.70 -6.51
C ARG A 29 2.36 -6.50 -7.23
N GLY A 30 3.65 -6.29 -7.03
CA GLY A 30 4.41 -5.22 -7.65
C GLY A 30 4.40 -3.91 -6.87
N CYS A 31 4.17 -2.78 -7.54
CA CYS A 31 4.41 -1.44 -7.00
C CYS A 31 3.15 -0.71 -6.52
N HIS A 32 3.35 0.39 -5.78
CA HIS A 32 2.31 1.37 -5.38
C HIS A 32 1.17 0.81 -4.51
N THR A 33 1.42 -0.26 -3.79
CA THR A 33 0.38 -1.05 -3.12
C THR A 33 -0.37 -0.26 -2.04
N ASN A 34 0.34 0.51 -1.20
CA ASN A 34 -0.26 1.33 -0.15
C ASN A 34 -1.20 2.42 -0.71
N TYR A 35 -0.83 3.04 -1.84
CA TYR A 35 -1.62 4.03 -2.55
C TYR A 35 -2.86 3.39 -3.20
N LEU A 36 -2.66 2.32 -3.97
CA LEU A 36 -3.72 1.65 -4.73
C LEU A 36 -4.82 1.08 -3.84
N GLN A 37 -4.49 0.54 -2.69
CA GLN A 37 -5.47 0.01 -1.74
C GLN A 37 -6.39 1.12 -1.21
N ILE A 38 -5.86 2.30 -0.90
CA ILE A 38 -6.64 3.47 -0.49
C ILE A 38 -7.48 3.99 -1.66
N LEU A 39 -6.87 4.17 -2.84
CA LEU A 39 -7.54 4.66 -4.04
C LEU A 39 -8.76 3.80 -4.41
N ARG A 40 -8.63 2.49 -4.33
CA ARG A 40 -9.67 1.52 -4.64
C ARG A 40 -10.68 1.29 -3.53
N GLY A 41 -10.49 1.95 -2.37
CA GLY A 41 -11.41 1.85 -1.24
C GLY A 41 -11.43 0.46 -0.60
N GLU A 42 -10.30 -0.24 -0.59
CA GLU A 42 -10.20 -1.53 0.07
C GLU A 42 -10.56 -1.42 1.54
N LYS A 43 -11.33 -2.39 2.04
CA LYS A 43 -11.73 -2.46 3.45
C LYS A 43 -10.59 -2.93 4.35
N TYR A 44 -9.67 -3.69 3.77
CA TYR A 44 -8.54 -4.30 4.48
C TYR A 44 -7.25 -4.11 3.72
N SER A 45 -6.19 -3.92 4.47
CA SER A 45 -4.80 -3.96 4.02
C SER A 45 -4.03 -5.00 4.82
N GLY A 46 -2.77 -5.19 4.52
CA GLY A 46 -1.91 -6.08 5.28
C GLY A 46 -0.55 -6.27 4.66
N VAL A 47 0.26 -7.06 5.36
CA VAL A 47 1.61 -7.42 4.92
C VAL A 47 1.68 -8.91 4.71
N THR A 48 2.34 -9.33 3.65
CA THR A 48 2.65 -10.73 3.37
C THR A 48 4.15 -10.96 3.48
N LEU A 49 4.53 -11.91 4.33
CA LEU A 49 5.84 -12.53 4.32
C LEU A 49 5.80 -13.70 3.34
N HIS A 50 6.58 -13.65 2.28
CA HIS A 50 6.64 -14.69 1.26
C HIS A 50 8.07 -15.02 0.85
N LYS A 51 8.27 -16.18 0.24
CA LYS A 51 9.54 -16.53 -0.39
C LYS A 51 9.75 -15.69 -1.64
N ILE A 52 11.02 -15.38 -1.93
CA ILE A 52 11.38 -14.79 -3.22
C ILE A 52 11.64 -15.92 -4.21
N ASP A 53 10.96 -15.87 -5.35
CA ASP A 53 11.17 -16.74 -6.50
C ASP A 53 11.59 -15.93 -7.74
N SER A 54 11.47 -16.50 -8.93
CA SER A 54 11.84 -15.83 -10.19
C SER A 54 10.82 -14.79 -10.66
N GLY A 55 9.62 -14.78 -10.09
CA GLY A 55 8.56 -13.83 -10.43
C GLY A 55 8.54 -12.62 -9.52
N ILE A 56 7.63 -11.68 -9.79
CA ILE A 56 7.42 -10.51 -8.95
C ILE A 56 6.31 -10.81 -7.95
N ASP A 57 6.71 -10.96 -6.67
CA ASP A 57 5.83 -11.26 -5.53
C ASP A 57 4.94 -12.49 -5.74
N THR A 58 5.49 -13.52 -6.44
CA THR A 58 4.77 -14.76 -6.79
C THR A 58 5.09 -15.93 -5.86
N GLY A 59 6.14 -15.83 -5.07
CA GLY A 59 6.61 -16.91 -4.20
C GLY A 59 5.62 -17.28 -3.10
N ASP A 60 5.80 -18.48 -2.57
CA ASP A 60 4.92 -19.06 -1.56
C ASP A 60 4.81 -18.20 -0.31
N ILE A 61 3.59 -18.01 0.17
CA ILE A 61 3.26 -17.26 1.38
C ILE A 61 3.68 -18.03 2.62
N VAL A 62 4.45 -17.40 3.51
CA VAL A 62 4.82 -17.93 4.83
C VAL A 62 3.80 -17.50 5.88
N ASP A 63 3.47 -16.21 5.92
CA ASP A 63 2.53 -15.64 6.89
C ASP A 63 1.96 -14.31 6.38
N GLN A 64 0.82 -13.92 6.93
CA GLN A 64 0.18 -12.64 6.60
C GLN A 64 -0.37 -11.96 7.85
N HIS A 65 -0.24 -10.64 7.90
CA HIS A 65 -0.87 -9.80 8.90
C HIS A 65 -1.90 -8.89 8.22
N ARG A 66 -3.17 -9.04 8.56
CA ARG A 66 -4.30 -8.27 8.00
C ARG A 66 -4.78 -7.25 9.00
N PHE A 67 -5.13 -6.04 8.53
CA PHE A 67 -5.78 -5.02 9.34
C PHE A 67 -6.85 -4.26 8.55
N LYS A 68 -7.77 -3.59 9.26
CA LYS A 68 -8.84 -2.79 8.66
C LYS A 68 -8.33 -1.41 8.28
N ILE A 69 -8.62 -0.95 7.07
CA ILE A 69 -8.44 0.44 6.65
C ILE A 69 -9.63 1.26 7.17
N LYS A 70 -9.35 2.33 7.91
CA LYS A 70 -10.39 3.26 8.35
C LYS A 70 -10.77 4.18 7.19
N ILE A 71 -12.01 4.68 7.23
CA ILE A 71 -12.55 5.49 6.13
C ILE A 71 -11.74 6.76 5.83
N ASN A 72 -11.10 7.33 6.83
CA ASN A 72 -10.31 8.56 6.70
C ASN A 72 -8.79 8.31 6.75
N ASP A 73 -8.34 7.03 6.71
CA ASP A 73 -6.91 6.74 6.61
C ASP A 73 -6.36 7.24 5.28
N THR A 74 -5.25 7.94 5.33
CA THR A 74 -4.49 8.39 4.16
C THR A 74 -3.50 7.30 3.69
N ALA A 75 -2.82 7.52 2.56
CA ALA A 75 -1.74 6.65 2.13
C ALA A 75 -0.62 6.58 3.18
N LEU A 76 -0.29 7.68 3.87
CA LEU A 76 0.69 7.66 4.95
C LEU A 76 0.22 6.78 6.11
N ASN A 77 -1.02 6.94 6.59
CA ASN A 77 -1.52 6.12 7.71
C ASN A 77 -1.52 4.62 7.37
N ASN A 78 -1.85 4.27 6.12
CA ASN A 78 -1.76 2.89 5.65
C ASN A 78 -0.32 2.40 5.65
N TYR A 79 0.62 3.20 5.13
CA TYR A 79 2.05 2.89 5.08
C TYR A 79 2.65 2.67 6.48
N GLU A 80 2.39 3.56 7.42
CA GLU A 80 2.87 3.45 8.81
C GLU A 80 2.40 2.15 9.48
N ARG A 81 1.12 1.77 9.25
CA ARG A 81 0.60 0.49 9.74
C ARG A 81 1.25 -0.71 9.05
N LEU A 82 1.48 -0.65 7.75
CA LEU A 82 2.17 -1.69 7.00
C LEU A 82 3.59 -1.89 7.54
N MET A 83 4.32 -0.80 7.82
CA MET A 83 5.64 -0.87 8.43
C MET A 83 5.60 -1.55 9.82
N LYS A 84 4.68 -1.15 10.68
CA LYS A 84 4.50 -1.77 12.00
C LYS A 84 4.19 -3.26 11.88
N CYS A 85 3.22 -3.62 11.06
CA CYS A 85 2.84 -5.02 10.82
C CYS A 85 3.99 -5.85 10.26
N SER A 86 4.87 -5.27 9.45
CA SER A 86 6.08 -5.94 8.93
C SER A 86 7.03 -6.31 10.05
N VAL A 87 7.27 -5.39 10.99
CA VAL A 87 8.11 -5.65 12.17
C VAL A 87 7.50 -6.76 13.03
N ASP A 88 6.20 -6.73 13.24
CA ASP A 88 5.49 -7.76 14.02
C ASP A 88 5.58 -9.14 13.35
N LEU A 89 5.37 -9.20 12.02
CA LEU A 89 5.57 -10.43 11.24
C LEU A 89 7.01 -10.94 11.28
N PHE A 90 7.99 -10.03 11.19
CA PHE A 90 9.39 -10.39 11.30
C PHE A 90 9.70 -11.04 12.64
N LYS A 91 9.34 -10.38 13.75
CA LYS A 91 9.54 -10.90 15.10
C LYS A 91 8.88 -12.26 15.29
N LYS A 92 7.63 -12.42 14.84
CA LYS A 92 6.87 -13.66 14.95
C LYS A 92 7.51 -14.83 14.21
N ASN A 93 8.11 -14.58 13.03
CA ASN A 93 8.56 -15.64 12.12
C ASN A 93 10.08 -15.88 12.13
N LEU A 94 10.89 -14.97 12.68
CA LEU A 94 12.34 -15.04 12.62
C LEU A 94 12.88 -16.38 13.12
N ASN A 95 12.57 -16.79 14.35
CA ASN A 95 13.08 -18.02 14.93
C ASN A 95 12.59 -19.25 14.12
N ARG A 96 11.33 -19.27 13.67
CA ARG A 96 10.76 -20.37 12.88
C ARG A 96 11.49 -20.53 11.55
N ILE A 97 11.88 -19.41 10.92
CA ILE A 97 12.65 -19.40 9.67
C ILE A 97 14.07 -19.90 9.90
N LEU A 98 14.75 -19.42 10.96
CA LEU A 98 16.12 -19.82 11.29
C LEU A 98 16.23 -21.34 11.50
N ILE A 99 15.30 -21.93 12.25
CA ILE A 99 15.30 -23.37 12.55
C ILE A 99 14.52 -24.23 11.53
N ASN A 100 14.10 -23.65 10.39
CA ASN A 100 13.32 -24.32 9.32
C ASN A 100 11.98 -24.91 9.77
N LYS A 101 11.36 -24.37 10.83
CA LYS A 101 10.03 -24.80 11.33
C LYS A 101 8.92 -23.83 10.87
N TYR A 102 8.74 -23.68 9.58
CA TYR A 102 7.65 -22.88 8.97
C TYR A 102 7.01 -23.65 7.82
N THR A 103 5.74 -23.36 7.59
CA THR A 103 4.98 -23.87 6.44
C THR A 103 4.81 -22.77 5.40
N THR A 104 4.53 -23.17 4.17
CA THR A 104 4.23 -22.23 3.09
C THR A 104 2.96 -22.62 2.37
N LYS A 105 2.27 -21.60 1.82
CA LYS A 105 1.08 -21.78 0.99
C LYS A 105 1.33 -21.20 -0.39
N LYS A 106 1.09 -21.99 -1.44
CA LYS A 106 1.16 -21.50 -2.82
C LYS A 106 0.12 -20.41 -3.08
N GLN A 107 0.52 -19.39 -3.85
CA GLN A 107 -0.41 -18.35 -4.27
C GLN A 107 -1.28 -18.84 -5.44
N LYS A 108 -2.57 -18.53 -5.39
CA LYS A 108 -3.47 -18.68 -6.54
C LYS A 108 -3.40 -17.39 -7.37
N LEU A 109 -2.45 -17.32 -8.30
CA LEU A 109 -2.16 -16.09 -9.04
C LEU A 109 -3.32 -15.60 -9.90
N SER A 110 -4.25 -16.48 -10.30
CA SER A 110 -5.50 -16.15 -10.99
C SER A 110 -6.48 -15.31 -10.14
N GLU A 111 -6.40 -15.41 -8.80
CA GLU A 111 -7.19 -14.60 -7.86
C GLU A 111 -6.50 -13.27 -7.49
N GLY A 112 -5.33 -13.02 -8.08
CA GLY A 112 -4.46 -11.90 -7.75
C GLY A 112 -4.58 -10.71 -8.69
N SER A 113 -3.77 -9.69 -8.41
CA SER A 113 -3.57 -8.55 -9.29
C SER A 113 -2.09 -8.14 -9.28
N TYR A 114 -1.65 -7.54 -10.38
CA TYR A 114 -0.27 -7.08 -10.53
C TYR A 114 -0.23 -5.65 -11.05
N PHE A 115 0.65 -4.83 -10.50
CA PHE A 115 0.85 -3.44 -10.88
C PHE A 115 2.35 -3.17 -11.04
N ASN A 116 2.76 -2.87 -12.25
CA ASN A 116 4.12 -2.44 -12.52
C ASN A 116 4.31 -0.95 -12.15
N ARG A 117 5.54 -0.46 -12.19
CA ARG A 117 5.87 0.93 -11.85
C ARG A 117 5.15 1.96 -12.73
N LYS A 118 4.81 1.62 -13.98
CA LYS A 118 4.09 2.49 -14.92
C LYS A 118 2.56 2.41 -14.77
N SER A 119 2.04 1.46 -13.97
CA SER A 119 0.59 1.27 -13.78
C SER A 119 -0.10 2.42 -13.04
N VAL A 120 0.67 3.32 -12.44
CA VAL A 120 0.15 4.45 -11.68
C VAL A 120 0.78 5.75 -12.18
N ILE A 121 -0.08 6.66 -12.62
CA ILE A 121 0.29 8.05 -12.87
C ILE A 121 -0.25 8.85 -11.67
N TYR A 122 0.64 9.38 -10.87
CA TYR A 122 0.28 10.22 -9.72
C TYR A 122 -0.16 11.60 -10.22
N ASN A 123 -1.43 11.72 -10.62
CA ASN A 123 -2.01 13.03 -10.88
C ASN A 123 -2.53 13.63 -9.57
N ASN A 124 -1.77 14.56 -9.00
CA ASN A 124 -2.13 15.24 -7.77
C ASN A 124 -2.91 16.54 -7.96
N LYS A 125 -3.09 17.02 -9.21
CA LYS A 125 -3.95 18.16 -9.53
C LYS A 125 -5.35 17.68 -9.88
N LEU A 126 -6.33 17.97 -9.03
CA LEU A 126 -7.67 17.45 -9.13
C LEU A 126 -8.67 18.58 -9.31
N SER A 127 -9.43 18.54 -10.41
CA SER A 127 -10.63 19.40 -10.58
C SER A 127 -11.84 18.60 -10.12
N ILE A 128 -12.48 19.00 -9.03
CA ILE A 128 -13.54 18.25 -8.35
C ILE A 128 -14.74 19.14 -8.03
N ASN A 129 -15.92 18.71 -8.48
CA ASN A 129 -17.16 19.28 -7.98
C ASN A 129 -17.51 18.66 -6.61
N LEU A 130 -17.19 19.36 -5.52
CA LEU A 130 -17.39 18.89 -4.16
C LEU A 130 -18.88 18.68 -3.81
N LYS A 131 -19.83 19.37 -4.49
CA LYS A 131 -21.28 19.16 -4.29
C LYS A 131 -21.75 17.80 -4.78
N LYS A 132 -21.06 17.21 -5.76
CA LYS A 132 -21.33 15.87 -6.32
C LYS A 132 -20.30 14.81 -5.86
N ALA A 133 -19.49 15.16 -4.87
CA ALA A 133 -18.40 14.29 -4.44
C ALA A 133 -18.89 13.04 -3.72
N SER A 134 -18.25 11.92 -4.00
CA SER A 134 -18.57 10.59 -3.50
C SER A 134 -17.46 10.02 -2.63
N LEU A 135 -17.68 8.83 -2.05
CA LEU A 135 -16.62 8.09 -1.36
C LEU A 135 -15.40 7.82 -2.29
N ASN A 136 -15.63 7.55 -3.58
CA ASN A 136 -14.53 7.37 -4.53
C ASN A 136 -13.71 8.64 -4.71
N THR A 137 -14.37 9.81 -4.71
CA THR A 137 -13.70 11.12 -4.72
C THR A 137 -12.84 11.30 -3.47
N HIS A 138 -13.38 10.97 -2.29
CA HIS A 138 -12.62 10.99 -1.04
C HIS A 138 -11.41 10.04 -1.10
N ASN A 139 -11.61 8.81 -1.59
CA ASN A 139 -10.52 7.84 -1.74
C ASN A 139 -9.41 8.36 -2.64
N LYS A 140 -9.75 9.02 -3.75
CA LYS A 140 -8.79 9.65 -4.66
C LYS A 140 -7.97 10.74 -3.96
N ILE A 141 -8.62 11.62 -3.19
CA ILE A 141 -7.94 12.68 -2.46
C ILE A 141 -7.02 12.09 -1.37
N ARG A 142 -7.56 11.25 -0.48
CA ARG A 142 -6.81 10.71 0.67
C ARG A 142 -5.67 9.76 0.28
N SER A 143 -5.76 9.09 -0.89
CA SER A 143 -4.68 8.26 -1.40
C SER A 143 -3.45 9.06 -1.82
N LEU A 144 -3.61 10.34 -2.12
CA LEU A 144 -2.53 11.25 -2.49
C LEU A 144 -1.94 12.02 -1.30
N ILE A 145 -2.54 11.90 -0.11
CA ILE A 145 -2.01 12.55 1.10
C ILE A 145 -0.89 11.67 1.68
N PHE A 146 0.35 12.09 1.41
CA PHE A 146 1.55 11.47 1.93
C PHE A 146 2.60 12.55 2.26
N PRO A 147 2.53 13.16 3.46
CA PRO A 147 3.47 14.16 3.93
C PRO A 147 4.93 13.74 3.72
N GLY A 148 5.76 14.67 3.24
CA GLY A 148 7.14 14.42 2.87
C GLY A 148 7.35 13.95 1.42
N TYR A 149 6.31 13.43 0.75
CA TYR A 149 6.37 13.01 -0.66
C TYR A 149 5.44 13.82 -1.55
N GLN A 150 4.15 13.87 -1.20
CA GLN A 150 3.15 14.55 -2.03
C GLN A 150 1.91 14.96 -1.25
N TYR A 151 1.19 15.90 -1.84
CA TYR A 151 -0.16 16.29 -1.45
C TYR A 151 -1.04 16.48 -2.69
N PRO A 152 -2.36 16.19 -2.61
CA PRO A 152 -3.28 16.56 -3.68
C PRO A 152 -3.56 18.06 -3.66
N PHE A 153 -3.74 18.62 -4.87
CA PHE A 153 -4.29 19.95 -5.09
C PHE A 153 -5.71 19.79 -5.60
N VAL A 154 -6.69 20.24 -4.85
CA VAL A 154 -8.09 20.21 -5.24
C VAL A 154 -8.54 21.63 -5.58
N ASN A 155 -8.92 21.82 -6.84
CA ASN A 155 -9.32 23.13 -7.38
C ASN A 155 -8.28 24.24 -7.09
N GLY A 156 -7.00 23.91 -7.17
CA GLY A 156 -5.88 24.83 -6.91
C GLY A 156 -5.37 24.87 -5.46
N SER A 157 -6.13 24.41 -4.48
CA SER A 157 -5.74 24.41 -3.07
C SER A 157 -5.01 23.12 -2.67
N LYS A 158 -3.87 23.24 -1.98
CA LYS A 158 -3.13 22.11 -1.40
C LYS A 158 -3.89 21.52 -0.23
N ILE A 159 -4.26 20.24 -0.31
CA ILE A 159 -5.05 19.56 0.70
C ILE A 159 -4.16 18.71 1.61
N VAL A 160 -4.21 18.99 2.89
CA VAL A 160 -3.45 18.26 3.92
C VAL A 160 -4.29 17.24 4.68
N LYS A 161 -5.61 17.38 4.65
CA LYS A 161 -6.54 16.45 5.31
C LYS A 161 -7.85 16.34 4.50
N SER A 162 -8.39 15.11 4.45
CA SER A 162 -9.69 14.84 3.86
C SER A 162 -10.49 13.95 4.81
N VAL A 163 -11.71 14.35 5.15
CA VAL A 163 -12.61 13.60 6.03
C VAL A 163 -13.91 13.33 5.29
N TYR A 164 -14.35 12.08 5.28
CA TYR A 164 -15.65 11.66 4.76
C TYR A 164 -16.60 11.35 5.93
N LYS A 165 -17.66 12.14 6.04
CA LYS A 165 -18.68 12.00 7.09
C LYS A 165 -20.06 12.41 6.54
N ASN A 166 -21.11 11.65 6.87
CA ASN A 166 -22.49 11.94 6.46
C ASN A 166 -22.64 12.14 4.93
N LYS A 167 -21.95 11.28 4.14
CA LYS A 167 -21.89 11.34 2.66
C LYS A 167 -21.32 12.65 2.10
N LYS A 168 -20.61 13.43 2.91
CA LYS A 168 -19.93 14.67 2.50
C LYS A 168 -18.44 14.58 2.71
N ILE A 169 -17.68 15.34 1.93
CA ILE A 169 -16.22 15.49 2.05
C ILE A 169 -15.91 16.83 2.68
N TYR A 170 -15.08 16.81 3.72
CA TYR A 170 -14.52 17.99 4.38
C TYR A 170 -13.03 18.01 4.12
N LEU A 171 -12.51 19.11 3.58
CA LEU A 171 -11.10 19.28 3.24
C LEU A 171 -10.47 20.32 4.16
N THR A 172 -9.22 20.04 4.57
CA THR A 172 -8.37 21.04 5.24
C THR A 172 -7.26 21.43 4.27
N GLU A 173 -7.17 22.71 3.97
CA GLU A 173 -6.13 23.30 3.14
C GLU A 173 -4.89 23.62 3.96
N SER A 174 -3.72 23.65 3.32
CA SER A 174 -2.49 24.13 3.95
C SER A 174 -2.54 25.64 4.05
N SER A 175 -2.27 26.21 5.24
CA SER A 175 -2.18 27.64 5.46
C SER A 175 -1.03 28.32 4.69
N GLU A 176 -0.02 27.55 4.29
CA GLU A 176 1.19 28.03 3.60
C GLU A 176 1.02 28.23 2.08
N TYR A 177 -0.09 27.77 1.50
CA TYR A 177 -0.35 27.82 0.06
C TYR A 177 -1.67 28.54 -0.23
N LYS A 178 -1.73 29.85 0.03
CA LYS A 178 -2.61 30.72 -0.76
C LYS A 178 -1.81 31.14 -1.99
N SER A 179 -2.18 30.57 -3.15
CA SER A 179 -1.59 30.93 -4.44
C SER A 179 -1.57 32.46 -4.61
N LYS A 180 -0.38 32.99 -4.90
CA LYS A 180 -0.25 34.28 -5.53
C LYS A 180 -0.83 34.25 -6.94
#